data_a174a9f8c70ee38d8c024b887ff066b0
#
_entry.id   a174a9f8c70ee38d8c024b887ff066b0
#
_cell.length_a   1.000
_cell.length_b   1.000
_cell.length_c   1.000
_cell.angle_alpha   90.00
_cell.angle_beta   90.00
_cell.angle_gamma   90.00
#
_symmetry.space_group_name_H-M   'P 1'
#
loop_
_entity.id
_entity.type
_entity.pdbx_description
1 polymer ?
#
loop_
_entity_poly.entity_id
_entity_poly.type
_entity_poly.pdbx_seq_one_letter_code
_entity_poly.pdbx_strand_id
1 'polypeptide(L)'
;MSSLKLYDTLSRTVSEFIPLQPGKASIYLCGATVQAPPHIGHIRSGVNFDILRRWLMKSGYETTFIRNVTDIDDKILHKAIHEEAPWWAVALKYERAFTEAYAALNVLPPTYEPRATGHITQMID
;
A
#
# COMPACT_ATOMS: atom_id res chain seq x y z
N MET A 1 -9.69 26.73 8.19
CA MET A 1 -9.02 25.48 8.58
C MET A 1 -7.54 25.66 8.36
N SER A 2 -6.67 25.20 9.26
CA SER A 2 -5.22 25.25 9.02
C SER A 2 -4.89 24.35 7.85
N SER A 3 -4.05 24.82 6.91
CA SER A 3 -3.59 24.01 5.78
C SER A 3 -2.78 22.83 6.26
N LEU A 4 -2.99 21.65 5.66
CA LEU A 4 -2.15 20.47 5.90
C LEU A 4 -0.74 20.73 5.37
N LYS A 5 0.27 20.51 6.20
CA LYS A 5 1.68 20.57 5.79
C LYS A 5 2.31 19.21 5.91
N LEU A 6 3.04 18.81 4.87
CA LEU A 6 3.73 17.52 4.80
C LEU A 6 5.21 17.75 4.48
N TYR A 7 6.07 16.89 5.03
CA TYR A 7 7.46 16.84 4.63
C TYR A 7 7.58 16.13 3.28
N ASP A 8 8.17 16.81 2.33
CA ASP A 8 8.48 16.25 1.01
C ASP A 8 9.95 15.86 0.93
N THR A 9 10.20 14.59 0.67
CA THR A 9 11.56 14.03 0.58
C THR A 9 12.34 14.56 -0.63
N LEU A 10 11.65 14.90 -1.72
CA LEU A 10 12.28 15.44 -2.94
C LEU A 10 12.85 16.84 -2.69
N SER A 11 12.03 17.73 -2.17
CA SER A 11 12.44 19.11 -1.84
C SER A 11 13.16 19.22 -0.49
N ARG A 12 13.07 18.20 0.38
CA ARG A 12 13.58 18.15 1.76
C ARG A 12 13.04 19.29 2.63
N THR A 13 11.82 19.71 2.38
CA THR A 13 11.14 20.79 3.10
C THR A 13 9.76 20.36 3.58
N VAL A 14 9.25 21.05 4.59
CA VAL A 14 7.85 20.96 4.97
C VAL A 14 7.08 22.00 4.19
N SER A 15 6.17 21.57 3.33
CA SER A 15 5.37 22.44 2.49
C SER A 15 3.87 22.19 2.65
N GLU A 16 3.06 23.13 2.25
CA GLU A 16 1.62 22.99 2.20
C GLU A 16 1.22 21.92 1.17
N PHE A 17 0.28 21.07 1.57
CA PHE A 17 -0.30 20.09 0.65
C PHE A 17 -1.19 20.79 -0.36
N ILE A 18 -0.81 20.74 -1.63
CA ILE A 18 -1.57 21.27 -2.75
C ILE A 18 -2.00 20.10 -3.63
N PRO A 19 -3.31 19.80 -3.70
CA PRO A 19 -3.80 18.69 -4.52
C PRO A 19 -3.65 19.01 -6.01
N LEU A 20 -3.37 17.99 -6.83
CA LEU A 20 -3.30 18.12 -8.30
C LEU A 20 -4.66 18.53 -8.91
N GLN A 21 -5.75 18.11 -8.29
CA GLN A 21 -7.11 18.48 -8.65
C GLN A 21 -7.82 19.06 -7.43
N PRO A 22 -8.48 20.21 -7.54
CA PRO A 22 -9.20 20.80 -6.43
C PRO A 22 -10.19 19.82 -5.80
N GLY A 23 -10.14 19.69 -4.47
CA GLY A 23 -11.04 18.81 -3.71
C GLY A 23 -10.70 17.30 -3.78
N LYS A 24 -9.67 16.88 -4.53
CA LYS A 24 -9.28 15.47 -4.64
C LYS A 24 -7.86 15.24 -4.13
N ALA A 25 -7.67 14.14 -3.43
CA ALA A 25 -6.36 13.70 -2.95
C ALA A 25 -6.11 12.26 -3.36
N SER A 26 -4.95 11.99 -3.94
CA SER A 26 -4.54 10.64 -4.33
C SER A 26 -3.28 10.24 -3.57
N ILE A 27 -3.29 9.03 -3.01
CA ILE A 27 -2.16 8.46 -2.30
C ILE A 27 -1.81 7.13 -2.97
N TYR A 28 -0.55 6.96 -3.34
CA TYR A 28 0.00 5.67 -3.72
C TYR A 28 0.98 5.22 -2.64
N LEU A 29 0.67 4.10 -2.01
CA LEU A 29 1.53 3.45 -1.02
C LEU A 29 2.12 2.18 -1.61
N CYS A 30 3.44 2.09 -1.63
CA CYS A 30 4.11 0.83 -1.96
C CYS A 30 3.72 -0.24 -0.95
N GLY A 31 3.09 -1.30 -1.44
CA GLY A 31 2.75 -2.47 -0.65
C GLY A 31 3.95 -3.38 -0.40
N ALA A 32 3.76 -4.37 0.45
CA ALA A 32 4.80 -5.34 0.77
C ALA A 32 4.91 -6.43 -0.31
N THR A 33 6.10 -7.04 -0.42
CA THR A 33 6.28 -8.33 -1.07
C THR A 33 5.68 -9.41 -0.16
N VAL A 34 4.70 -10.14 -0.68
CA VAL A 34 3.92 -11.12 0.09
C VAL A 34 4.63 -12.47 0.18
N GLN A 35 5.79 -12.49 0.85
CA GLN A 35 6.68 -13.66 0.99
C GLN A 35 6.66 -14.32 2.38
N ALA A 36 6.13 -13.62 3.38
CA ALA A 36 6.16 -14.04 4.78
C ALA A 36 5.01 -13.37 5.55
N PRO A 37 4.67 -13.84 6.76
CA PRO A 37 3.69 -13.18 7.60
C PRO A 37 4.06 -11.72 7.85
N PRO A 38 3.08 -10.81 7.95
CA PRO A 38 3.35 -9.43 8.29
C PRO A 38 3.93 -9.31 9.71
N HIS A 39 4.81 -8.35 9.89
CA HIS A 39 5.29 -7.94 11.22
C HIS A 39 5.00 -6.44 11.43
N ILE A 40 5.22 -5.97 12.65
CA ILE A 40 4.86 -4.59 13.05
C ILE A 40 5.45 -3.50 12.12
N GLY A 41 6.64 -3.73 11.56
CA GLY A 41 7.27 -2.80 10.62
C GLY A 41 6.47 -2.61 9.33
N HIS A 42 5.91 -3.68 8.79
CA HIS A 42 5.03 -3.60 7.62
C HIS A 42 3.71 -2.90 7.96
N ILE A 43 3.07 -3.32 9.04
CA ILE A 43 1.75 -2.84 9.43
C ILE A 43 1.78 -1.37 9.85
N ARG A 44 2.84 -0.93 10.54
CA ARG A 44 3.04 0.48 10.92
C ARG A 44 2.94 1.43 9.73
N SER A 45 3.53 1.08 8.59
CA SER A 45 3.43 1.88 7.37
C SER A 45 1.99 2.05 6.94
N GLY A 46 1.24 0.94 6.84
CA GLY A 46 -0.18 0.97 6.46
C GLY A 46 -1.03 1.81 7.41
N VAL A 47 -0.83 1.68 8.72
CA VAL A 47 -1.55 2.48 9.74
C VAL A 47 -1.24 3.97 9.60
N ASN A 48 0.03 4.35 9.42
CA ASN A 48 0.39 5.75 9.26
C ASN A 48 -0.28 6.40 8.05
N PHE A 49 -0.32 5.71 6.91
CA PHE A 49 -0.99 6.22 5.71
C PHE A 49 -2.51 6.16 5.81
N ASP A 50 -3.09 5.23 6.58
CA ASP A 50 -4.52 5.23 6.88
C ASP A 50 -4.92 6.45 7.71
N ILE A 51 -4.10 6.85 8.68
CA ILE A 51 -4.32 8.09 9.45
C ILE A 51 -4.31 9.30 8.52
N LEU A 52 -3.33 9.41 7.62
CA LEU A 52 -3.27 10.49 6.64
C LEU A 52 -4.52 10.49 5.74
N ARG A 53 -4.92 9.32 5.23
CA ARG A 53 -6.12 9.14 4.42
C ARG A 53 -7.37 9.64 5.15
N ARG A 54 -7.57 9.19 6.40
CA ARG A 54 -8.70 9.61 7.23
C ARG A 54 -8.69 11.11 7.49
N TRP A 55 -7.53 11.69 7.71
CA TRP A 55 -7.40 13.14 7.88
C TRP A 55 -7.80 13.90 6.62
N LEU A 56 -7.36 13.47 5.44
CA LEU A 56 -7.75 14.07 4.16
C LEU A 56 -9.26 13.97 3.93
N MET A 57 -9.86 12.80 4.17
CA MET A 57 -11.31 12.61 4.09
C MET A 57 -12.06 13.53 5.07
N LYS A 58 -11.59 13.63 6.32
CA LYS A 58 -12.13 14.53 7.34
C LYS A 58 -12.01 15.99 6.94
N SER A 59 -10.97 16.35 6.19
CA SER A 59 -10.74 17.70 5.67
C SER A 59 -11.55 18.02 4.41
N GLY A 60 -12.38 17.10 3.94
CA GLY A 60 -13.30 17.32 2.82
C GLY A 60 -12.75 16.92 1.45
N TYR A 61 -11.60 16.21 1.39
CA TYR A 61 -11.09 15.69 0.13
C TYR A 61 -11.76 14.36 -0.26
N GLU A 62 -12.14 14.23 -1.53
CA GLU A 62 -12.38 12.93 -2.15
C GLU A 62 -11.04 12.22 -2.28
N THR A 63 -10.85 11.13 -1.52
CA THR A 63 -9.54 10.51 -1.38
C THR A 63 -9.47 9.15 -2.08
N THR A 64 -8.59 9.03 -3.06
CA THR A 64 -8.23 7.77 -3.71
C THR A 64 -6.96 7.21 -3.07
N PHE A 65 -7.04 6.00 -2.56
CA PHE A 65 -5.91 5.33 -1.93
C PHE A 65 -5.57 4.04 -2.69
N ILE A 66 -4.36 3.97 -3.20
CA ILE A 66 -3.85 2.82 -3.95
C ILE A 66 -2.71 2.19 -3.15
N ARG A 67 -2.76 0.89 -2.98
CA ARG A 67 -1.65 0.10 -2.41
C ARG A 67 -1.45 -1.12 -3.29
N ASN A 68 -0.26 -1.25 -3.89
CA ASN A 68 0.03 -2.42 -4.70
C ASN A 68 0.34 -3.66 -3.85
N VAL A 69 0.23 -4.83 -4.47
CA VAL A 69 0.70 -6.10 -3.93
C VAL A 69 1.81 -6.61 -4.85
N THR A 70 3.00 -6.79 -4.28
CA THR A 70 4.11 -7.45 -4.99
C THR A 70 3.96 -8.95 -4.79
N ASP A 71 3.18 -9.56 -5.67
CA ASP A 71 2.83 -10.98 -5.64
C ASP A 71 3.75 -11.87 -6.49
N ILE A 72 4.76 -11.29 -7.13
CA ILE A 72 5.87 -11.98 -7.80
C ILE A 72 7.19 -11.29 -7.48
N ASP A 73 8.18 -12.04 -7.02
CA ASP A 73 9.50 -11.57 -6.61
C ASP A 73 10.39 -12.78 -6.36
N ASP A 74 11.70 -12.65 -6.53
CA ASP A 74 12.66 -13.76 -6.28
C ASP A 74 12.51 -14.35 -4.87
N LYS A 75 12.18 -13.52 -3.89
CA LYS A 75 11.97 -13.97 -2.50
C LYS A 75 10.75 -14.90 -2.38
N ILE A 76 9.69 -14.64 -3.16
CA ILE A 76 8.51 -15.52 -3.21
C ILE A 76 8.88 -16.84 -3.87
N LEU A 77 9.66 -16.80 -4.97
CA LEU A 77 10.11 -18.00 -5.68
C LEU A 77 11.00 -18.87 -4.77
N HIS A 78 11.96 -18.29 -4.08
CA HIS A 78 12.79 -19.00 -3.10
C HIS A 78 11.96 -19.59 -1.96
N LYS A 79 10.99 -18.83 -1.45
CA LYS A 79 10.09 -19.31 -0.39
C LYS A 79 9.22 -20.48 -0.86
N ALA A 80 8.75 -20.44 -2.10
CA ALA A 80 7.95 -21.50 -2.70
C ALA A 80 8.71 -22.83 -2.78
N ILE A 81 10.00 -22.78 -3.12
CA ILE A 81 10.88 -23.97 -3.11
C ILE A 81 10.98 -24.56 -1.70
N HIS A 82 11.18 -23.72 -0.67
CA HIS A 82 11.26 -24.17 0.72
C HIS A 82 9.95 -24.71 1.29
N GLU A 83 8.81 -24.17 0.85
CA GLU A 83 7.49 -24.61 1.28
C GLU A 83 6.94 -25.76 0.43
N GLU A 84 7.70 -26.21 -0.59
CA GLU A 84 7.26 -27.23 -1.56
C GLU A 84 5.86 -26.90 -2.16
N ALA A 85 5.62 -25.63 -2.44
CA ALA A 85 4.33 -25.11 -2.88
C ALA A 85 4.48 -24.24 -4.13
N PRO A 86 3.45 -24.13 -4.97
CA PRO A 86 3.45 -23.20 -6.08
C PRO A 86 3.62 -21.75 -5.59
N TRP A 87 4.45 -20.96 -6.28
CA TRP A 87 4.76 -19.57 -5.88
C TRP A 87 3.50 -18.71 -5.69
N TRP A 88 2.49 -18.86 -6.55
CA TRP A 88 1.24 -18.12 -6.45
C TRP A 88 0.42 -18.50 -5.19
N ALA A 89 0.52 -19.76 -4.73
CA ALA A 89 -0.13 -20.20 -3.50
C ALA A 89 0.56 -19.58 -2.27
N VAL A 90 1.90 -19.48 -2.30
CA VAL A 90 2.68 -18.79 -1.26
C VAL A 90 2.31 -17.31 -1.22
N ALA A 91 2.28 -16.64 -2.37
CA ALA A 91 1.89 -15.24 -2.47
C ALA A 91 0.49 -15.01 -1.92
N LEU A 92 -0.50 -15.79 -2.35
CA LEU A 92 -1.89 -15.67 -1.89
C LEU A 92 -2.04 -15.92 -0.38
N LYS A 93 -1.32 -16.90 0.17
CA LYS A 93 -1.30 -17.19 1.60
C LYS A 93 -0.90 -15.96 2.42
N TYR A 94 0.21 -15.34 2.04
CA TYR A 94 0.73 -14.19 2.78
C TYR A 94 -0.02 -12.89 2.47
N GLU A 95 -0.53 -12.69 1.26
CA GLU A 95 -1.44 -11.58 0.95
C GLU A 95 -2.66 -11.59 1.88
N ARG A 96 -3.28 -12.75 2.09
CA ARG A 96 -4.39 -12.90 3.04
C ARG A 96 -3.98 -12.54 4.48
N ALA A 97 -2.81 -13.00 4.92
CA ALA A 97 -2.30 -12.66 6.24
C ALA A 97 -2.08 -11.15 6.43
N PHE A 98 -1.62 -10.43 5.39
CA PHE A 98 -1.53 -8.97 5.41
C PHE A 98 -2.92 -8.32 5.50
N THR A 99 -3.88 -8.79 4.71
CA THR A 99 -5.26 -8.27 4.73
C THR A 99 -5.91 -8.45 6.10
N GLU A 100 -5.77 -9.62 6.71
CA GLU A 100 -6.26 -9.91 8.05
C GLU A 100 -5.61 -9.02 9.11
N ALA A 101 -4.29 -8.83 9.05
CA ALA A 101 -3.57 -7.98 9.97
C ALA A 101 -3.99 -6.50 9.87
N TYR A 102 -4.21 -5.97 8.67
CA TYR A 102 -4.74 -4.63 8.46
C TYR A 102 -6.18 -4.51 8.99
N ALA A 103 -7.03 -5.50 8.72
CA ALA A 103 -8.40 -5.51 9.21
C ALA A 103 -8.47 -5.54 10.74
N ALA A 104 -7.61 -6.33 11.40
CA ALA A 104 -7.52 -6.40 12.86
C ALA A 104 -7.17 -5.05 13.52
N LEU A 105 -6.50 -4.16 12.79
CA LEU A 105 -6.15 -2.80 13.23
C LEU A 105 -7.12 -1.74 12.69
N ASN A 106 -8.25 -2.15 12.11
CA ASN A 106 -9.24 -1.25 11.54
C ASN A 106 -8.69 -0.29 10.47
N VAL A 107 -7.65 -0.72 9.74
CA VAL A 107 -7.14 0.00 8.57
C VAL A 107 -8.15 -0.13 7.44
N LEU A 108 -8.49 0.99 6.81
CA LEU A 108 -9.43 0.99 5.69
C LEU A 108 -8.85 0.21 4.49
N PRO A 109 -9.65 -0.61 3.82
CA PRO A 109 -9.21 -1.25 2.58
C PRO A 109 -8.84 -0.19 1.55
N PRO A 110 -7.83 -0.42 0.68
CA PRO A 110 -7.49 0.51 -0.37
C PRO A 110 -8.63 0.68 -1.37
N THR A 111 -8.67 1.81 -2.08
CA THR A 111 -9.60 2.03 -3.21
C THR A 111 -9.28 1.06 -4.34
N TYR A 112 -7.99 0.87 -4.61
CA TYR A 112 -7.47 -0.10 -5.57
C TYR A 112 -6.25 -0.81 -4.97
N GLU A 113 -6.16 -2.12 -5.21
CA GLU A 113 -5.05 -2.96 -4.75
C GLU A 113 -4.50 -3.78 -5.92
N PRO A 114 -3.76 -3.12 -6.85
CA PRO A 114 -3.23 -3.78 -8.04
C PRO A 114 -2.13 -4.76 -7.68
N ARG A 115 -2.19 -5.97 -8.25
CA ARG A 115 -1.12 -6.96 -8.17
C ARG A 115 -0.13 -6.78 -9.29
N ALA A 116 1.15 -6.98 -9.01
CA ALA A 116 2.21 -6.89 -10.03
C ALA A 116 1.96 -7.85 -11.20
N THR A 117 1.55 -9.09 -10.94
CA THR A 117 1.24 -10.08 -11.98
C THR A 117 0.08 -9.66 -12.89
N GLY A 118 -0.87 -8.88 -12.38
CA GLY A 118 -2.01 -8.38 -13.16
C GLY A 118 -1.66 -7.26 -14.14
N HIS A 119 -0.43 -6.72 -14.08
CA HIS A 119 -0.01 -5.56 -14.87
C HIS A 119 1.25 -5.81 -15.72
N ILE A 120 1.69 -7.07 -15.86
CA ILE A 120 2.91 -7.41 -16.60
C ILE A 120 2.83 -6.91 -18.06
N THR A 121 1.70 -7.08 -18.71
CA THR A 121 1.51 -6.63 -20.10
C THR A 121 1.76 -5.12 -20.23
N GLN A 122 1.14 -4.33 -19.35
CA GLN A 122 1.32 -2.87 -19.33
C GLN A 122 2.74 -2.42 -18.95
N MET A 123 3.51 -3.27 -18.28
CA MET A 123 4.92 -2.98 -17.95
C MET A 123 5.86 -3.27 -19.12
N ILE A 124 5.44 -4.09 -20.08
CA ILE A 124 6.24 -4.47 -21.27
C ILE A 124 6.04 -3.44 -22.40
N ASP A 125 4.86 -2.86 -22.54
CA ASP A 125 4.50 -1.84 -23.53
C ASP A 125 5.15 -0.48 -23.19
#